data_0fe366a2e89f31c3c959340a8b8e7266
#
_entry.id   0fe366a2e89f31c3c959340a8b8e7266
#
_cell.length_a   1.000
_cell.length_b   1.000
_cell.length_c   1.000
_cell.angle_alpha   90.00
_cell.angle_beta   90.00
_cell.angle_gamma   90.00
#
_symmetry.space_group_name_H-M   'P 1'
#
loop_
_entity.id
_entity.type
_entity.pdbx_description
1 polymer ?
#
loop_
_entity_poly.entity_id
_entity_poly.type
_entity_poly.pdbx_seq_one_letter_code
_entity_poly.pdbx_strand_id
1 'polypeptide(L)'
;MKRKIELLMVLLLLIGAIIASKGLSEYVTSEKVEKGTKTVVLDAGHGSEDPGKIGINNVLEKDVNLKISKKVQKRLIEQGIHVVMTREDDDGFYNESKSN
;
A
#
# COMPACT_ATOMS: atom_id res chain seq x y z
N MET A 1 -0.83 59.73 5.30
CA MET A 1 -1.28 58.93 4.15
C MET A 1 -0.26 57.90 3.72
N LYS A 2 1.02 58.20 3.64
CA LYS A 2 2.05 57.23 3.22
C LYS A 2 2.14 55.99 4.15
N ARG A 3 2.07 56.18 5.47
CA ARG A 3 2.13 55.08 6.45
C ARG A 3 0.97 54.08 6.32
N LYS A 4 -0.24 54.56 6.01
CA LYS A 4 -1.40 53.68 5.83
C LYS A 4 -1.29 52.81 4.59
N ILE A 5 -0.73 53.37 3.53
CA ILE A 5 -0.49 52.63 2.27
C ILE A 5 0.61 51.60 2.47
N GLU A 6 1.69 51.95 3.17
CA GLU A 6 2.78 51.04 3.49
C GLU A 6 2.30 49.86 4.36
N LEU A 7 1.49 50.14 5.38
CA LEU A 7 0.90 49.10 6.23
C LEU A 7 -0.04 48.18 5.44
N LEU A 8 -0.82 48.77 4.53
CA LEU A 8 -1.70 48.00 3.65
C LEU A 8 -0.91 47.06 2.73
N MET A 9 0.17 47.57 2.14
CA MET A 9 1.04 46.77 1.27
C MET A 9 1.73 45.66 2.02
N VAL A 10 2.23 45.89 3.22
CA VAL A 10 2.84 44.88 4.08
C VAL A 10 1.82 43.82 4.45
N LEU A 11 0.59 44.23 4.79
CA LEU A 11 -0.49 43.29 5.11
C LEU A 11 -0.86 42.39 3.90
N LEU A 12 -0.95 42.98 2.70
CA LEU A 12 -1.22 42.25 1.48
C LEU A 12 -0.09 41.25 1.14
N LEU A 13 1.17 41.65 1.34
CA LEU A 13 2.31 40.74 1.14
C LEU A 13 2.30 39.60 2.13
N LEU A 14 1.96 39.81 3.40
CA LEU A 14 1.84 38.77 4.41
C LEU A 14 0.72 37.80 4.08
N ILE A 15 -0.45 38.27 3.67
CA ILE A 15 -1.58 37.45 3.27
C ILE A 15 -1.20 36.62 2.04
N GLY A 16 -0.56 37.22 1.05
CA GLY A 16 -0.08 36.53 -0.15
C GLY A 16 0.92 35.43 0.16
N ALA A 17 1.85 35.68 1.08
CA ALA A 17 2.83 34.69 1.54
C ALA A 17 2.17 33.50 2.24
N ILE A 18 1.17 33.75 3.07
CA ILE A 18 0.41 32.69 3.76
C ILE A 18 -0.36 31.82 2.75
N ILE A 19 -1.03 32.43 1.79
CA ILE A 19 -1.79 31.72 0.75
C ILE A 19 -0.84 30.90 -0.13
N ALA A 20 0.27 31.48 -0.57
CA ALA A 20 1.28 30.78 -1.37
C ALA A 20 1.91 29.63 -0.61
N SER A 21 2.19 29.80 0.68
CA SER A 21 2.73 28.75 1.54
C SER A 21 1.78 27.57 1.68
N LYS A 22 0.49 27.80 1.86
CA LYS A 22 -0.52 26.73 1.92
C LYS A 22 -0.65 26.01 0.58
N GLY A 23 -0.72 26.71 -0.53
CA GLY A 23 -0.78 26.12 -1.86
C GLY A 23 0.45 25.27 -2.18
N LEU A 24 1.64 25.74 -1.82
CA LEU A 24 2.88 24.98 -2.00
C LEU A 24 2.91 23.71 -1.12
N SER A 25 2.44 23.82 0.13
CA SER A 25 2.37 22.68 1.05
C SER A 25 1.40 21.60 0.53
N GLU A 26 0.24 21.97 0.01
CA GLU A 26 -0.70 21.05 -0.61
C GLU A 26 -0.11 20.39 -1.86
N TYR A 27 0.57 21.14 -2.70
CA TYR A 27 1.24 20.63 -3.89
C TYR A 27 2.32 19.60 -3.54
N VAL A 28 3.19 19.91 -2.58
CA VAL A 28 4.24 19.00 -2.12
C VAL A 28 3.64 17.73 -1.47
N THR A 29 2.55 17.88 -0.72
CA THR A 29 1.84 16.74 -0.11
C THR A 29 1.17 15.88 -1.18
N SER A 30 0.60 16.48 -2.22
CA SER A 30 0.03 15.77 -3.36
C SER A 30 1.07 14.94 -4.12
N GLU A 31 2.25 15.48 -4.36
CA GLU A 31 3.35 14.72 -4.97
C GLU A 31 3.77 13.52 -4.13
N LYS A 32 3.75 13.65 -2.81
CA LYS A 32 4.03 12.52 -1.91
C LYS A 32 2.91 11.46 -1.92
N VAL A 33 1.66 11.86 -2.15
CA VAL A 33 0.50 10.97 -2.20
C VAL A 33 0.35 10.30 -3.57
N GLU A 34 0.82 10.94 -4.63
CA GLU A 34 0.91 10.34 -5.97
C GLU A 34 2.05 9.33 -6.14
N LYS A 35 2.67 8.93 -5.08
CA LYS A 35 3.37 7.65 -5.12
C LYS A 35 2.33 6.60 -5.47
N GLY A 36 2.33 6.23 -6.72
CA GLY A 36 1.39 5.32 -7.31
C GLY A 36 1.03 4.18 -6.38
N THR A 37 -0.18 3.73 -6.45
CA THR A 37 -0.71 2.64 -5.65
C THR A 37 0.37 1.58 -5.51
N LYS A 38 0.92 1.45 -4.32
CA LYS A 38 1.94 0.44 -4.08
C LYS A 38 1.32 -0.92 -4.30
N THR A 39 1.97 -1.74 -5.08
CA THR A 39 1.58 -3.12 -5.27
C THR A 39 2.51 -4.00 -4.46
N VAL A 40 1.93 -4.86 -3.64
CA VAL A 40 2.64 -5.87 -2.87
C VAL A 40 2.27 -7.24 -3.42
N VAL A 41 3.26 -8.05 -3.71
CA VAL A 41 3.08 -9.46 -4.07
C VAL A 41 3.27 -10.29 -2.81
N LEU A 42 2.25 -11.08 -2.46
CA LEU A 42 2.32 -12.03 -1.36
C LEU A 42 2.47 -13.44 -1.93
N ASP A 43 3.53 -14.10 -1.52
CA ASP A 43 3.80 -15.48 -1.89
C ASP A 43 3.57 -16.38 -0.68
N ALA A 44 2.46 -17.12 -0.70
CA ALA A 44 2.18 -18.14 0.28
C ALA A 44 2.95 -19.42 -0.10
N GLY A 45 4.10 -19.61 0.52
CA GLY A 45 5.02 -20.70 0.22
C GLY A 45 4.39 -22.09 0.34
N HIS A 46 4.91 -23.02 -0.43
CA HIS A 46 4.38 -24.39 -0.60
C HIS A 46 3.01 -24.37 -1.26
N GLY A 47 2.35 -25.49 -1.32
CA GLY A 47 1.01 -25.61 -1.92
C GLY A 47 0.90 -26.81 -2.83
N SER A 48 -0.31 -27.18 -3.21
CA SER A 48 -0.63 -28.35 -4.03
C SER A 48 0.01 -29.63 -3.45
N GLU A 49 0.87 -30.31 -4.20
CA GLU A 49 1.55 -31.53 -3.76
C GLU A 49 2.68 -31.30 -2.76
N ASP A 50 3.10 -30.04 -2.58
CA ASP A 50 4.14 -29.65 -1.61
C ASP A 50 3.50 -29.10 -0.33
N PRO A 51 3.38 -29.94 0.72
CA PRO A 51 2.79 -29.47 1.99
C PRO A 51 3.76 -28.61 2.82
N GLY A 52 5.03 -28.57 2.48
CA GLY A 52 6.05 -28.06 3.37
C GLY A 52 6.24 -28.99 4.57
N LYS A 53 6.57 -28.43 5.72
CA LYS A 53 6.70 -29.20 6.94
C LYS A 53 5.35 -29.62 7.49
N ILE A 54 5.25 -30.85 7.96
CA ILE A 54 4.08 -31.34 8.66
C ILE A 54 4.33 -31.17 10.16
N GLY A 55 3.48 -30.36 10.79
CA GLY A 55 3.61 -30.06 12.20
C GLY A 55 2.80 -30.96 13.11
N ILE A 56 2.64 -30.55 14.34
CA ILE A 56 1.84 -31.24 15.35
C ILE A 56 0.39 -31.31 14.88
N ASN A 57 -0.29 -32.43 15.15
CA ASN A 57 -1.67 -32.69 14.73
C ASN A 57 -1.87 -32.66 13.20
N ASN A 58 -0.86 -33.01 12.43
CA ASN A 58 -0.90 -33.03 10.97
C ASN A 58 -1.19 -31.65 10.34
N VAL A 59 -0.86 -30.56 11.03
CA VAL A 59 -0.96 -29.22 10.47
C VAL A 59 0.08 -29.06 9.36
N LEU A 60 -0.37 -28.65 8.18
CA LEU A 60 0.50 -28.48 7.03
C LEU A 60 1.01 -27.03 6.93
N GLU A 61 2.30 -26.87 6.70
CA GLU A 61 2.91 -25.55 6.54
C GLU A 61 2.24 -24.74 5.43
N LYS A 62 1.89 -25.37 4.30
CA LYS A 62 1.19 -24.71 3.20
C LYS A 62 -0.14 -24.06 3.62
N ASP A 63 -0.89 -24.70 4.51
CA ASP A 63 -2.17 -24.19 5.01
C ASP A 63 -1.97 -23.01 5.95
N VAL A 64 -0.97 -23.07 6.81
CA VAL A 64 -0.61 -21.96 7.70
C VAL A 64 -0.12 -20.77 6.89
N ASN A 65 0.74 -20.99 5.91
CA ASN A 65 1.23 -19.94 5.02
C ASN A 65 0.10 -19.22 4.28
N LEU A 66 -0.87 -19.99 3.77
CA LEU A 66 -2.02 -19.42 3.08
C LEU A 66 -2.89 -18.58 4.01
N LYS A 67 -3.18 -19.07 5.21
CA LYS A 67 -3.96 -18.34 6.21
C LYS A 67 -3.30 -17.02 6.62
N ILE A 68 -2.00 -17.05 6.86
CA ILE A 68 -1.23 -15.85 7.21
C ILE A 68 -1.25 -14.86 6.05
N SER A 69 -1.00 -15.33 4.83
CA SER A 69 -0.99 -14.49 3.63
C SER A 69 -2.34 -13.81 3.41
N LYS A 70 -3.44 -14.52 3.60
CA LYS A 70 -4.78 -13.94 3.48
C LYS A 70 -5.07 -12.88 4.54
N LYS A 71 -4.60 -13.06 5.77
CA LYS A 71 -4.73 -12.05 6.81
C LYS A 71 -3.91 -10.81 6.49
N VAL A 72 -2.69 -10.98 5.99
CA VAL A 72 -1.83 -9.87 5.56
C VAL A 72 -2.46 -9.14 4.38
N GLN A 73 -2.97 -9.87 3.39
CA GLN A 73 -3.69 -9.31 2.26
C GLN A 73 -4.83 -8.39 2.70
N LYS A 74 -5.67 -8.87 3.60
CA LYS A 74 -6.80 -8.10 4.12
C LYS A 74 -6.34 -6.78 4.76
N ARG A 75 -5.31 -6.83 5.60
CA ARG A 75 -4.77 -5.63 6.25
C ARG A 75 -4.15 -4.65 5.28
N LEU A 76 -3.47 -5.13 4.27
CA LEU A 76 -2.88 -4.28 3.24
C LEU A 76 -3.95 -3.61 2.38
N ILE A 77 -4.99 -4.34 2.00
CA ILE A 77 -6.14 -3.78 1.25
C ILE A 77 -6.85 -2.71 2.07
N GLU A 78 -7.04 -2.91 3.36
CA GLU A 78 -7.62 -1.92 4.27
C GLU A 78 -6.80 -0.62 4.31
N GLN A 79 -5.51 -0.70 4.05
CA GLN A 79 -4.61 0.46 3.96
C GLN A 79 -4.51 1.06 2.56
N GLY A 80 -5.33 0.60 1.61
CA GLY A 80 -5.31 1.09 0.24
C GLY A 80 -4.18 0.57 -0.63
N ILE A 81 -3.53 -0.51 -0.22
CA ILE A 81 -2.43 -1.13 -0.97
C ILE A 81 -3.01 -2.19 -1.91
N HIS A 82 -2.58 -2.17 -3.17
CA HIS A 82 -2.92 -3.23 -4.11
C HIS A 82 -2.11 -4.48 -3.81
N VAL A 83 -2.79 -5.62 -3.68
CA VAL A 83 -2.16 -6.89 -3.33
C VAL A 83 -2.39 -7.92 -4.43
N VAL A 84 -1.31 -8.56 -4.86
CA VAL A 84 -1.33 -9.70 -5.76
C VAL A 84 -0.90 -10.93 -4.98
N MET A 85 -1.73 -11.97 -5.00
CA MET A 85 -1.42 -13.25 -4.37
C MET A 85 -0.87 -14.21 -5.42
N THR A 86 0.18 -14.95 -5.08
CA THR A 86 0.69 -16.01 -5.96
C THR A 86 -0.24 -17.20 -6.01
N ARG A 87 -0.99 -17.44 -4.94
CA ARG A 87 -2.10 -18.37 -4.88
C ARG A 87 -3.12 -17.93 -3.83
N GLU A 88 -4.37 -18.26 -4.03
CA GLU A 88 -5.46 -17.95 -3.09
C GLU A 88 -6.09 -19.22 -2.50
N ASP A 89 -5.68 -20.35 -2.99
CA ASP A 89 -6.15 -21.67 -2.57
C ASP A 89 -4.97 -22.64 -2.48
N ASP A 90 -5.27 -23.93 -2.34
CA ASP A 90 -4.26 -24.98 -2.30
C ASP A 90 -3.66 -25.30 -3.69
N ASP A 91 -4.36 -24.93 -4.76
CA ASP A 91 -3.89 -25.12 -6.14
C ASP A 91 -2.79 -24.10 -6.44
N GLY A 92 -1.55 -24.46 -6.28
CA GLY A 92 -0.42 -23.57 -6.49
C GLY A 92 -0.15 -23.28 -7.96
N PHE A 93 0.79 -22.41 -8.19
CA PHE A 93 1.27 -21.95 -9.49
C PHE A 93 1.66 -23.09 -10.46
N TYR A 94 1.94 -24.25 -9.93
CA TYR A 94 2.44 -25.40 -10.69
C TYR A 94 1.36 -26.25 -11.35
N ASN A 95 0.11 -26.08 -11.00
CA ASN A 95 -0.97 -26.89 -11.60
C ASN A 95 -1.41 -26.39 -12.98
N GLU A 96 -1.21 -25.12 -13.29
CA GLU A 96 -1.51 -24.59 -14.61
C GLU A 96 -0.56 -25.13 -15.70
N SER A 97 0.66 -25.48 -15.34
CA SER A 97 1.63 -26.01 -16.29
C SER A 97 1.47 -27.50 -16.58
N LYS A 98 0.66 -28.22 -15.81
CA LYS A 98 0.41 -29.67 -16.01
C LYS A 98 -0.87 -29.96 -16.81
N SER A 99 -1.68 -28.95 -17.12
CA SER A 99 -2.94 -29.13 -17.84
C SER A 99 -2.81 -28.98 -19.37
N ASN A 100 -1.59 -28.91 -19.88
CA ASN A 100 -1.32 -28.87 -21.32
C ASN A 100 -0.69 -30.19 -21.80
#